data_2cdee565a47fc85a84783b73a311aad7
#
_entry.id   2cdee565a47fc85a84783b73a311aad7
#
_cell.length_a   1.000
_cell.length_b   1.000
_cell.length_c   1.000
_cell.angle_alpha   90.00
_cell.angle_beta   90.00
_cell.angle_gamma   90.00
#
_symmetry.space_group_name_H-M   'P 1'
#
loop_
_entity.id
_entity.type
_entity.pdbx_description
1 polymer ?
#
loop_
_entity_poly.entity_id
_entity_poly.type
_entity_poly.pdbx_seq_one_letter_code
_entity_poly.pdbx_strand_id
1 'polypeptide(L)'
;MRLQAHSTAVVAVDMHRGHLDPSVATLPLAPERCALVIARAADLFQKLRAIGVRIIHVVTEYRESEEISSNPFWKAIHDDPAKARKGILRHNLAGSKGTEIIPELYAEGDLVVREKKRYNAFYATDLEFLLRRLGVDTVILTGINTTTCVLCTAFEATNRDFRVVIAADAVDSMDGEEMHRFALRLMEASVGWPLSNQEILKAFRAADRDHLLR
;
A
#
# COMPACT_ATOMS: atom_id res chain seq x y z
N MET A 1 -16.95 12.89 -5.10
CA MET A 1 -17.04 11.46 -4.72
C MET A 1 -17.59 11.38 -3.30
N ARG A 2 -18.38 10.36 -2.98
CA ARG A 2 -18.86 10.06 -1.61
C ARG A 2 -18.33 8.67 -1.23
N LEU A 3 -17.80 8.54 -0.02
CA LEU A 3 -17.28 7.29 0.54
C LEU A 3 -18.12 6.87 1.74
N GLN A 4 -18.34 5.57 1.89
CA GLN A 4 -19.11 4.99 3.01
C GLN A 4 -18.20 4.07 3.80
N ALA A 5 -18.15 4.24 5.12
CA ALA A 5 -17.21 3.51 5.96
C ALA A 5 -17.41 1.99 5.91
N HIS A 6 -18.66 1.52 5.83
CA HIS A 6 -19.00 0.10 5.84
C HIS A 6 -18.60 -0.64 4.55
N SER A 7 -18.47 0.06 3.40
CA SER A 7 -18.07 -0.54 2.10
C SER A 7 -16.70 -0.06 1.62
N THR A 8 -15.94 0.64 2.45
CA THR A 8 -14.59 1.12 2.13
C THR A 8 -13.57 0.46 3.06
N ALA A 9 -12.42 0.08 2.50
CA ALA A 9 -11.26 -0.36 3.28
C ALA A 9 -9.99 0.36 2.82
N VAL A 10 -9.07 0.61 3.74
CA VAL A 10 -7.69 0.96 3.41
C VAL A 10 -6.92 -0.32 3.13
N VAL A 11 -6.17 -0.35 2.04
CA VAL A 11 -5.19 -1.39 1.73
C VAL A 11 -3.81 -0.74 1.81
N ALA A 12 -3.12 -1.00 2.91
CA ALA A 12 -1.78 -0.48 3.19
C ALA A 12 -0.72 -1.42 2.61
N VAL A 13 -0.23 -1.08 1.42
CA VAL A 13 0.66 -1.93 0.63
C VAL A 13 2.10 -1.73 1.08
N ASP A 14 2.70 -2.79 1.62
CA ASP A 14 4.12 -2.87 1.97
C ASP A 14 4.61 -1.75 2.92
N MET A 15 3.76 -1.30 3.85
CA MET A 15 4.12 -0.32 4.87
C MET A 15 4.80 -0.98 6.08
N HIS A 16 5.86 -1.72 5.80
CA HIS A 16 6.65 -2.50 6.75
C HIS A 16 8.09 -1.98 6.84
N ARG A 17 8.84 -2.46 7.83
CA ARG A 17 10.20 -1.98 8.12
C ARG A 17 11.18 -2.24 6.98
N GLY A 18 10.94 -3.23 6.11
CA GLY A 18 11.76 -3.53 4.93
C GLY A 18 11.81 -2.40 3.88
N HIS A 19 10.89 -1.43 3.94
CA HIS A 19 10.89 -0.22 3.11
C HIS A 19 11.02 1.07 3.93
N LEU A 20 10.44 1.12 5.13
CA LEU A 20 10.20 2.38 5.85
C LEU A 20 11.07 2.56 7.10
N ASP A 21 11.89 1.56 7.48
CA ASP A 21 12.87 1.70 8.55
C ASP A 21 14.29 1.65 7.97
N PRO A 22 14.98 2.79 7.83
CA PRO A 22 16.32 2.83 7.25
C PRO A 22 17.36 1.97 7.97
N SER A 23 17.14 1.62 9.24
CA SER A 23 18.05 0.77 10.01
C SER A 23 17.92 -0.74 9.68
N VAL A 24 16.82 -1.13 9.06
CA VAL A 24 16.45 -2.53 8.79
C VAL A 24 16.27 -2.78 7.29
N ALA A 25 15.82 -1.78 6.56
CA ALA A 25 15.35 -1.91 5.19
C ALA A 25 16.44 -2.38 4.22
N THR A 26 16.08 -3.33 3.37
CA THR A 26 16.91 -3.76 2.23
C THR A 26 16.62 -2.96 0.96
N LEU A 27 15.43 -2.36 0.88
CA LEU A 27 14.98 -1.49 -0.21
C LEU A 27 14.34 -0.22 0.37
N PRO A 28 15.12 0.68 1.01
CA PRO A 28 14.57 1.83 1.72
C PRO A 28 14.14 2.96 0.79
N LEU A 29 13.13 3.72 1.24
CA LEU A 29 12.98 5.13 0.87
C LEU A 29 14.10 5.98 1.52
N ALA A 30 14.28 7.22 1.04
CA ALA A 30 15.10 8.19 1.76
C ALA A 30 14.51 8.45 3.17
N PRO A 31 15.35 8.59 4.21
CA PRO A 31 14.88 8.65 5.60
C PRO A 31 13.83 9.73 5.88
N GLU A 32 13.99 10.92 5.31
CA GLU A 32 13.04 12.03 5.44
C GLU A 32 11.70 11.72 4.79
N ARG A 33 11.71 10.96 3.69
CA ARG A 33 10.48 10.50 3.02
C ARG A 33 9.79 9.37 3.78
N CYS A 34 10.57 8.49 4.42
CA CYS A 34 10.03 7.49 5.35
C CYS A 34 9.22 8.16 6.47
N ALA A 35 9.83 9.12 7.17
CA ALA A 35 9.18 9.84 8.27
C ALA A 35 7.89 10.53 7.82
N LEU A 36 7.92 11.18 6.65
CA LEU A 36 6.78 11.92 6.11
C LEU A 36 5.61 10.98 5.75
N VAL A 37 5.86 9.91 5.01
CA VAL A 37 4.80 8.98 4.60
C VAL A 37 4.21 8.23 5.80
N ILE A 38 5.03 7.85 6.77
CA ILE A 38 4.57 7.24 8.03
C ILE A 38 3.63 8.18 8.78
N ALA A 39 4.06 9.44 9.01
CA ALA A 39 3.25 10.41 9.75
C ALA A 39 1.90 10.70 9.07
N ARG A 40 1.90 10.84 7.74
CA ARG A 40 0.67 11.09 6.96
C ARG A 40 -0.27 9.88 6.94
N ALA A 41 0.28 8.67 6.81
CA ALA A 41 -0.51 7.45 6.86
C ALA A 41 -1.09 7.21 8.27
N ALA A 42 -0.30 7.42 9.32
CA ALA A 42 -0.76 7.26 10.71
C ALA A 42 -1.92 8.19 11.04
N ASP A 43 -1.83 9.48 10.67
CA ASP A 43 -2.91 10.46 10.84
C ASP A 43 -4.19 10.04 10.08
N LEU A 44 -4.03 9.60 8.82
CA LEU A 44 -5.14 9.11 8.02
C LEU A 44 -5.79 7.87 8.63
N PHE A 45 -4.99 6.87 9.00
CA PHE A 45 -5.50 5.60 9.57
C PHE A 45 -6.22 5.82 10.89
N GLN A 46 -5.68 6.65 11.78
CA GLN A 46 -6.34 7.01 13.04
C GLN A 46 -7.74 7.58 12.80
N LYS A 47 -7.86 8.55 11.89
CA LYS A 47 -9.14 9.20 11.56
C LYS A 47 -10.12 8.25 10.88
N LEU A 48 -9.64 7.37 10.00
CA LEU A 48 -10.49 6.40 9.30
C LEU A 48 -10.96 5.29 10.23
N ARG A 49 -10.12 4.79 11.15
CA ARG A 49 -10.54 3.84 12.19
C ARG A 49 -11.65 4.42 13.08
N ALA A 50 -11.55 5.70 13.46
CA ALA A 50 -12.53 6.37 14.29
C ALA A 50 -13.94 6.42 13.67
N ILE A 51 -14.06 6.29 12.35
CA ILE A 51 -15.33 6.23 11.63
C ILE A 51 -15.68 4.81 11.13
N GLY A 52 -14.94 3.79 11.58
CA GLY A 52 -15.24 2.38 11.31
C GLY A 52 -14.70 1.84 9.97
N VAL A 53 -13.83 2.58 9.27
CA VAL A 53 -13.15 2.06 8.07
C VAL A 53 -12.11 1.02 8.48
N ARG A 54 -12.13 -0.13 7.81
CA ARG A 54 -11.18 -1.22 8.04
C ARG A 54 -9.81 -0.88 7.45
N ILE A 55 -8.75 -1.18 8.20
CA ILE A 55 -7.36 -1.11 7.71
C ILE A 55 -6.88 -2.53 7.48
N ILE A 56 -6.34 -2.78 6.29
CA ILE A 56 -5.78 -4.06 5.85
C ILE A 56 -4.33 -3.82 5.47
N HIS A 57 -3.41 -4.34 6.24
CA HIS A 57 -1.99 -4.30 5.93
C HIS A 57 -1.63 -5.47 5.01
N VAL A 58 -1.01 -5.18 3.87
CA VAL A 58 -0.47 -6.20 2.98
C VAL A 58 1.05 -6.19 3.10
N VAL A 59 1.61 -7.34 3.46
CA VAL A 59 3.04 -7.49 3.76
C VAL A 59 3.71 -8.39 2.75
N THR A 60 4.74 -7.87 2.07
CA THR A 60 5.65 -8.69 1.27
C THR A 60 6.48 -9.55 2.22
N GLU A 61 6.43 -10.87 2.01
CA GLU A 61 7.17 -11.85 2.79
C GLU A 61 7.56 -13.05 1.92
N TYR A 62 8.83 -13.40 1.91
CA TYR A 62 9.37 -14.54 1.18
C TYR A 62 9.89 -15.59 2.16
N ARG A 63 9.65 -16.86 1.89
CA ARG A 63 10.18 -17.97 2.72
C ARG A 63 11.68 -18.11 2.55
N GLU A 64 12.15 -17.91 1.33
CA GLU A 64 13.56 -18.07 0.94
C GLU A 64 13.89 -17.15 -0.26
N SER A 65 15.19 -16.93 -0.50
CA SER A 65 15.69 -16.06 -1.57
C SER A 65 15.32 -16.54 -2.97
N GLU A 66 15.10 -17.84 -3.14
CA GLU A 66 14.71 -18.49 -4.39
C GLU A 66 13.31 -18.04 -4.85
N GLU A 67 12.40 -17.73 -3.94
CA GLU A 67 11.10 -17.16 -4.28
C GLU A 67 11.23 -15.76 -4.92
N ILE A 68 12.29 -15.03 -4.58
CA ILE A 68 12.60 -13.74 -5.20
C ILE A 68 13.29 -13.96 -6.55
N SER A 69 14.35 -14.78 -6.58
CA SER A 69 15.15 -15.04 -7.78
C SER A 69 14.45 -15.89 -8.84
N SER A 70 13.32 -16.51 -8.50
CA SER A 70 12.44 -17.15 -9.49
C SER A 70 11.86 -16.16 -10.50
N ASN A 71 11.86 -14.85 -10.19
CA ASN A 71 11.56 -13.82 -11.18
C ASN A 71 12.83 -13.50 -11.99
N PRO A 72 12.87 -13.74 -13.31
CA PRO A 72 14.07 -13.56 -14.13
C PRO A 72 14.61 -12.12 -14.14
N PHE A 73 13.70 -11.13 -14.12
CA PHE A 73 14.08 -9.71 -14.11
C PHE A 73 14.73 -9.31 -12.79
N TRP A 74 14.16 -9.73 -11.65
CA TRP A 74 14.75 -9.45 -10.34
C TRP A 74 16.09 -10.14 -10.16
N LYS A 75 16.20 -11.37 -10.66
CA LYS A 75 17.47 -12.08 -10.69
C LYS A 75 18.53 -11.33 -11.50
N ALA A 76 18.18 -10.88 -12.70
CA ALA A 76 19.11 -10.11 -13.56
C ALA A 76 19.55 -8.80 -12.88
N ILE A 77 18.65 -8.10 -12.19
CA ILE A 77 19.00 -6.90 -11.41
C ILE A 77 19.96 -7.25 -10.25
N HIS A 78 19.71 -8.36 -9.56
CA HIS A 78 20.59 -8.81 -8.48
C HIS A 78 21.99 -9.15 -8.98
N ASP A 79 22.08 -9.85 -10.11
CA ASP A 79 23.34 -10.32 -10.69
C ASP A 79 24.15 -9.16 -11.31
N ASP A 80 23.55 -8.00 -11.56
CA ASP A 80 24.23 -6.82 -12.12
C ASP A 80 24.77 -5.91 -10.99
N PRO A 81 26.11 -5.84 -10.83
CA PRO A 81 26.70 -5.03 -9.75
C PRO A 81 26.47 -3.51 -9.90
N ALA A 82 26.07 -3.05 -11.09
CA ALA A 82 25.78 -1.63 -11.36
C ALA A 82 24.36 -1.23 -10.99
N LYS A 83 23.45 -2.17 -10.72
CA LYS A 83 22.06 -1.87 -10.39
C LYS A 83 21.87 -1.46 -8.94
N ALA A 84 20.94 -0.53 -8.72
CA ALA A 84 20.70 0.05 -7.40
C ALA A 84 20.09 -0.90 -6.37
N ARG A 85 19.52 -2.05 -6.77
CA ARG A 85 18.76 -2.95 -5.89
C ARG A 85 19.57 -4.15 -5.39
N LYS A 86 20.77 -3.92 -4.90
CA LYS A 86 21.71 -4.98 -4.47
C LYS A 86 21.22 -5.88 -3.31
N GLY A 87 20.27 -5.42 -2.51
CA GLY A 87 19.74 -6.17 -1.37
C GLY A 87 18.55 -7.07 -1.66
N ILE A 88 18.10 -7.15 -2.91
CA ILE A 88 16.78 -7.71 -3.26
C ILE A 88 16.57 -9.15 -2.80
N LEU A 89 17.59 -10.01 -2.87
CA LEU A 89 17.48 -11.43 -2.45
C LEU A 89 17.38 -11.62 -0.92
N ARG A 90 17.52 -10.56 -0.16
CA ARG A 90 17.33 -10.56 1.31
C ARG A 90 16.11 -9.76 1.73
N HIS A 91 15.36 -9.25 0.75
CA HIS A 91 14.20 -8.41 1.03
C HIS A 91 13.10 -9.23 1.69
N ASN A 92 12.75 -8.87 2.91
CA ASN A 92 11.62 -9.42 3.64
C ASN A 92 11.55 -10.95 3.70
N LEU A 93 12.66 -11.59 3.99
CA LEU A 93 12.64 -13.01 4.29
C LEU A 93 11.85 -13.27 5.58
N ALA A 94 11.10 -14.36 5.62
CA ALA A 94 10.29 -14.76 6.76
C ALA A 94 11.09 -14.75 8.07
N GLY A 95 10.51 -14.19 9.13
CA GLY A 95 11.15 -14.03 10.42
C GLY A 95 12.18 -12.87 10.50
N SER A 96 12.45 -12.16 9.39
CA SER A 96 13.29 -10.96 9.45
C SER A 96 12.49 -9.75 9.97
N LYS A 97 13.20 -8.80 10.59
CA LYS A 97 12.60 -7.54 11.04
C LYS A 97 11.96 -6.72 9.88
N GLY A 98 12.39 -6.97 8.65
CA GLY A 98 11.84 -6.30 7.48
C GLY A 98 10.35 -6.55 7.27
N THR A 99 9.83 -7.72 7.70
CA THR A 99 8.41 -8.10 7.55
C THR A 99 7.51 -7.51 8.64
N GLU A 100 8.06 -6.83 9.64
CA GLU A 100 7.29 -6.19 10.69
C GLU A 100 6.62 -4.92 10.14
N ILE A 101 5.32 -4.77 10.39
CA ILE A 101 4.60 -3.53 10.06
C ILE A 101 5.18 -2.40 10.92
N ILE A 102 5.22 -1.18 10.35
CA ILE A 102 5.64 0.01 11.10
C ILE A 102 4.70 0.19 12.31
N PRO A 103 5.22 0.23 13.56
CA PRO A 103 4.39 0.22 14.76
C PRO A 103 3.37 1.36 14.82
N GLU A 104 3.73 2.56 14.33
CA GLU A 104 2.86 3.73 14.29
C GLU A 104 1.64 3.57 13.37
N LEU A 105 1.69 2.59 12.46
CA LEU A 105 0.63 2.34 11.48
C LEU A 105 -0.33 1.24 11.91
N TYR A 106 0.10 0.34 12.80
CA TYR A 106 -0.69 -0.79 13.25
C TYR A 106 -1.51 -0.47 14.50
N ALA A 107 -2.74 -0.96 14.55
CA ALA A 107 -3.55 -0.96 15.73
C ALA A 107 -4.24 -2.32 15.90
N GLU A 108 -4.58 -2.68 17.14
CA GLU A 108 -5.37 -3.88 17.44
C GLU A 108 -6.70 -3.83 16.69
N GLY A 109 -7.06 -4.93 16.01
CA GLY A 109 -8.23 -5.02 15.15
C GLY A 109 -7.98 -4.73 13.68
N ASP A 110 -6.79 -4.27 13.29
CA ASP A 110 -6.38 -4.22 11.89
C ASP A 110 -6.20 -5.64 11.34
N LEU A 111 -6.46 -5.78 10.05
CA LEU A 111 -6.31 -7.05 9.34
C LEU A 111 -4.94 -7.09 8.65
N VAL A 112 -4.38 -8.29 8.52
CA VAL A 112 -3.06 -8.47 7.91
C VAL A 112 -3.12 -9.59 6.87
N VAL A 113 -2.78 -9.25 5.64
CA VAL A 113 -2.54 -10.17 4.53
C VAL A 113 -1.03 -10.34 4.38
N ARG A 114 -0.52 -11.55 4.57
CA ARG A 114 0.90 -11.87 4.49
C ARG A 114 1.25 -12.60 3.20
N GLU A 115 2.54 -12.87 3.04
CA GLU A 115 3.09 -13.65 1.93
C GLU A 115 2.81 -13.09 0.53
N LYS A 116 2.65 -11.77 0.40
CA LYS A 116 2.65 -11.15 -0.91
C LYS A 116 4.01 -11.38 -1.57
N LYS A 117 4.04 -12.05 -2.73
CA LYS A 117 5.28 -12.47 -3.41
C LYS A 117 5.61 -11.61 -4.64
N ARG A 118 4.71 -10.77 -5.10
CA ARG A 118 4.86 -9.96 -6.32
C ARG A 118 4.32 -8.55 -6.08
N TYR A 119 4.47 -7.66 -7.06
CA TYR A 119 3.99 -6.28 -6.95
C TYR A 119 2.50 -6.19 -6.69
N ASN A 120 1.70 -7.00 -7.36
CA ASN A 120 0.27 -7.05 -7.18
C ASN A 120 -0.12 -7.68 -5.84
N ALA A 121 -0.84 -6.94 -5.02
CA ALA A 121 -1.29 -7.40 -3.70
C ALA A 121 -2.40 -8.46 -3.77
N PHE A 122 -3.08 -8.61 -4.90
CA PHE A 122 -4.09 -9.66 -5.10
C PHE A 122 -3.48 -10.98 -5.60
N TYR A 123 -2.24 -10.94 -6.12
CA TYR A 123 -1.64 -12.14 -6.70
C TYR A 123 -1.21 -13.13 -5.62
N ALA A 124 -1.86 -14.31 -5.64
CA ALA A 124 -1.60 -15.43 -4.72
C ALA A 124 -1.70 -15.04 -3.23
N THR A 125 -2.61 -14.12 -2.89
CA THR A 125 -2.98 -13.74 -1.53
C THR A 125 -4.48 -13.93 -1.31
N ASP A 126 -4.94 -13.82 -0.09
CA ASP A 126 -6.36 -13.84 0.26
C ASP A 126 -7.01 -12.43 0.29
N LEU A 127 -6.33 -11.40 -0.23
CA LEU A 127 -6.82 -10.02 -0.18
C LEU A 127 -8.21 -9.87 -0.81
N GLU A 128 -8.44 -10.42 -2.00
CA GLU A 128 -9.75 -10.31 -2.66
C GLU A 128 -10.85 -11.00 -1.86
N PHE A 129 -10.58 -12.23 -1.39
CA PHE A 129 -11.53 -12.94 -0.53
C PHE A 129 -11.90 -12.11 0.69
N LEU A 130 -10.91 -11.51 1.35
CA LEU A 130 -11.11 -10.68 2.54
C LEU A 130 -11.96 -9.44 2.23
N LEU A 131 -11.64 -8.71 1.17
CA LEU A 131 -12.40 -7.53 0.74
C LEU A 131 -13.86 -7.88 0.41
N ARG A 132 -14.10 -8.97 -0.36
CA ARG A 132 -15.46 -9.42 -0.70
C ARG A 132 -16.24 -9.85 0.53
N ARG A 133 -15.62 -10.62 1.45
CA ARG A 133 -16.23 -11.03 2.72
C ARG A 133 -16.65 -9.84 3.59
N LEU A 134 -15.90 -8.74 3.54
CA LEU A 134 -16.20 -7.51 4.27
C LEU A 134 -17.25 -6.62 3.57
N GLY A 135 -17.72 -6.98 2.38
CA GLY A 135 -18.64 -6.16 1.59
C GLY A 135 -18.01 -4.89 1.04
N VAL A 136 -16.68 -4.88 0.87
CA VAL A 136 -15.95 -3.72 0.36
C VAL A 136 -16.17 -3.59 -1.14
N ASP A 137 -16.52 -2.40 -1.60
CA ASP A 137 -16.60 -1.98 -3.00
C ASP A 137 -15.56 -0.91 -3.37
N THR A 138 -14.98 -0.27 -2.35
CA THR A 138 -14.02 0.82 -2.51
C THR A 138 -12.76 0.56 -1.71
N VAL A 139 -11.61 0.65 -2.36
CA VAL A 139 -10.30 0.53 -1.71
C VAL A 139 -9.57 1.87 -1.71
N ILE A 140 -9.00 2.24 -0.56
CA ILE A 140 -8.08 3.36 -0.42
C ILE A 140 -6.68 2.78 -0.35
N LEU A 141 -5.89 2.97 -1.40
CA LEU A 141 -4.52 2.46 -1.48
C LEU A 141 -3.55 3.45 -0.82
N THR A 142 -2.72 2.93 0.06
CA THR A 142 -1.57 3.62 0.66
C THR A 142 -0.32 2.75 0.51
N GLY A 143 0.86 3.31 0.71
CA GLY A 143 2.08 2.51 0.84
C GLY A 143 3.13 2.69 -0.24
N ILE A 144 3.95 1.67 -0.43
CA ILE A 144 5.24 1.69 -1.12
C ILE A 144 5.32 0.51 -2.10
N ASN A 145 5.84 0.71 -3.30
CA ASN A 145 6.21 1.94 -3.99
C ASN A 145 5.06 2.37 -4.90
N THR A 146 4.85 3.66 -5.03
CA THR A 146 3.83 4.21 -5.94
C THR A 146 4.01 3.69 -7.37
N THR A 147 5.26 3.53 -7.81
CA THR A 147 5.66 3.12 -9.17
C THR A 147 5.52 1.63 -9.46
N THR A 148 5.37 0.79 -8.45
CA THR A 148 5.35 -0.68 -8.60
C THR A 148 4.20 -1.32 -7.82
N CYS A 149 4.36 -1.57 -6.51
CA CYS A 149 3.37 -2.33 -5.74
C CYS A 149 2.02 -1.63 -5.68
N VAL A 150 1.99 -0.32 -5.43
CA VAL A 150 0.74 0.45 -5.38
C VAL A 150 0.12 0.54 -6.77
N LEU A 151 0.91 0.89 -7.81
CA LEU A 151 0.44 0.97 -9.20
C LEU A 151 -0.15 -0.35 -9.68
N CYS A 152 0.58 -1.45 -9.50
CA CYS A 152 0.15 -2.78 -9.93
C CYS A 152 -1.13 -3.22 -9.19
N THR A 153 -1.20 -2.96 -7.88
CA THR A 153 -2.40 -3.24 -7.07
C THR A 153 -3.58 -2.38 -7.49
N ALA A 154 -3.35 -1.12 -7.86
CA ALA A 154 -4.40 -0.22 -8.33
C ALA A 154 -5.05 -0.72 -9.64
N PHE A 155 -4.24 -1.11 -10.63
CA PHE A 155 -4.75 -1.73 -11.87
C PHE A 155 -5.55 -3.00 -11.59
N GLU A 156 -5.03 -3.87 -10.72
CA GLU A 156 -5.70 -5.12 -10.38
C GLU A 156 -6.99 -4.93 -9.57
N ALA A 157 -7.04 -3.92 -8.72
CA ALA A 157 -8.26 -3.56 -8.02
C ALA A 157 -9.34 -3.08 -9.01
N THR A 158 -8.96 -2.24 -9.99
CA THR A 158 -9.85 -1.75 -11.04
C THR A 158 -10.34 -2.90 -11.93
N ASN A 159 -9.45 -3.85 -12.32
CA ASN A 159 -9.81 -5.04 -13.08
C ASN A 159 -10.77 -5.99 -12.34
N ARG A 160 -10.93 -5.81 -11.02
CA ARG A 160 -11.86 -6.55 -10.15
C ARG A 160 -13.09 -5.73 -9.76
N ASP A 161 -13.34 -4.63 -10.46
CA ASP A 161 -14.50 -3.74 -10.25
C ASP A 161 -14.52 -3.07 -8.86
N PHE A 162 -13.38 -2.92 -8.19
CA PHE A 162 -13.29 -2.04 -7.03
C PHE A 162 -13.16 -0.59 -7.48
N ARG A 163 -13.82 0.30 -6.75
CA ARG A 163 -13.53 1.74 -6.83
C ARG A 163 -12.20 1.99 -6.14
N VAL A 164 -11.24 2.62 -6.86
CA VAL A 164 -9.88 2.82 -6.38
C VAL A 164 -9.63 4.28 -6.03
N VAL A 165 -9.31 4.55 -4.78
CA VAL A 165 -8.79 5.84 -4.30
C VAL A 165 -7.32 5.64 -3.95
N ILE A 166 -6.45 6.53 -4.38
CA ILE A 166 -5.05 6.54 -4.00
C ILE A 166 -4.86 7.69 -3.00
N ALA A 167 -4.42 7.39 -1.79
CA ALA A 167 -4.11 8.40 -0.79
C ALA A 167 -2.77 9.08 -1.15
N ALA A 168 -2.83 10.12 -2.00
CA ALA A 168 -1.65 10.74 -2.61
C ALA A 168 -0.63 11.24 -1.59
N ASP A 169 -1.08 11.62 -0.39
CA ASP A 169 -0.21 12.03 0.72
C ASP A 169 0.45 10.85 1.46
N ALA A 170 -0.10 9.64 1.32
CA ALA A 170 0.30 8.44 2.06
C ALA A 170 0.86 7.32 1.15
N VAL A 171 1.31 7.68 -0.03
CA VAL A 171 2.08 6.82 -0.95
C VAL A 171 3.39 7.49 -1.30
N ASP A 172 4.43 6.69 -1.59
CA ASP A 172 5.72 7.20 -2.04
C ASP A 172 6.50 6.16 -2.84
N SER A 173 7.64 6.55 -3.44
CA SER A 173 8.49 5.65 -4.22
C SER A 173 9.98 5.90 -4.00
N MET A 174 10.74 4.81 -3.91
CA MET A 174 12.20 4.82 -3.93
C MET A 174 12.78 5.20 -5.29
N ASP A 175 11.96 5.22 -6.35
CA ASP A 175 12.40 5.51 -7.72
C ASP A 175 12.47 7.03 -8.00
N GLY A 176 12.25 7.86 -6.97
CA GLY A 176 12.37 9.31 -7.04
C GLY A 176 11.06 10.04 -7.36
N GLU A 177 11.10 11.35 -7.16
CA GLU A 177 9.94 12.25 -7.22
C GLU A 177 9.28 12.29 -8.60
N GLU A 178 10.08 12.28 -9.67
CA GLU A 178 9.56 12.32 -11.04
C GLU A 178 8.73 11.08 -11.35
N MET A 179 9.26 9.90 -11.05
CA MET A 179 8.57 8.63 -11.26
C MET A 179 7.36 8.49 -10.36
N HIS A 180 7.45 8.95 -9.11
CA HIS A 180 6.31 8.99 -8.20
C HIS A 180 5.16 9.83 -8.77
N ARG A 181 5.43 11.06 -9.23
CA ARG A 181 4.42 11.93 -9.84
C ARG A 181 3.88 11.37 -11.16
N PHE A 182 4.73 10.75 -11.96
CA PHE A 182 4.29 10.08 -13.19
C PHE A 182 3.30 8.95 -12.86
N ALA A 183 3.60 8.10 -11.87
CA ALA A 183 2.71 7.02 -11.47
C ALA A 183 1.35 7.52 -10.96
N LEU A 184 1.33 8.61 -10.16
CA LEU A 184 0.07 9.23 -9.71
C LEU A 184 -0.76 9.73 -10.90
N ARG A 185 -0.15 10.43 -11.86
CA ARG A 185 -0.86 10.90 -13.07
C ARG A 185 -1.37 9.74 -13.93
N LEU A 186 -0.61 8.65 -14.03
CA LEU A 186 -1.04 7.46 -14.77
C LEU A 186 -2.26 6.81 -14.09
N MET A 187 -2.24 6.69 -12.77
CA MET A 187 -3.38 6.17 -12.02
C MET A 187 -4.61 7.07 -12.13
N GLU A 188 -4.44 8.39 -12.10
CA GLU A 188 -5.53 9.35 -12.31
C GLU A 188 -6.18 9.22 -13.69
N ALA A 189 -5.35 9.01 -14.71
CA ALA A 189 -5.82 8.91 -16.09
C ALA A 189 -6.53 7.57 -16.41
N SER A 190 -6.22 6.49 -15.67
CA SER A 190 -6.57 5.14 -16.12
C SER A 190 -7.18 4.22 -15.07
N VAL A 191 -7.07 4.53 -13.77
CA VAL A 191 -7.33 3.54 -12.72
C VAL A 191 -8.28 4.04 -11.63
N GLY A 192 -8.08 5.27 -11.12
CA GLY A 192 -8.82 5.73 -9.95
C GLY A 192 -8.53 7.19 -9.61
N TRP A 193 -8.75 7.54 -8.37
CA TRP A 193 -8.71 8.92 -7.91
C TRP A 193 -7.56 9.13 -6.90
N PRO A 194 -6.44 9.76 -7.30
CA PRO A 194 -5.46 10.29 -6.35
C PRO A 194 -6.08 11.46 -5.59
N LEU A 195 -6.22 11.31 -4.29
CA LEU A 195 -6.79 12.32 -3.40
C LEU A 195 -5.83 12.58 -2.24
N SER A 196 -5.76 13.82 -1.78
CA SER A 196 -5.12 14.15 -0.52
C SER A 196 -5.86 13.52 0.66
N ASN A 197 -5.18 13.33 1.79
CA ASN A 197 -5.81 12.84 3.02
C ASN A 197 -7.01 13.70 3.43
N GLN A 198 -6.94 15.02 3.22
CA GLN A 198 -8.03 15.93 3.51
C GLN A 198 -9.26 15.70 2.62
N GLU A 199 -9.05 15.48 1.33
CA GLU A 199 -10.13 15.19 0.37
C GLU A 199 -10.79 13.84 0.67
N ILE A 200 -10.01 12.82 1.03
CA ILE A 200 -10.52 11.51 1.46
C ILE A 200 -11.45 11.69 2.67
N LEU A 201 -11.00 12.37 3.71
CA LEU A 201 -11.81 12.62 4.92
C LEU A 201 -13.06 13.46 4.64
N LYS A 202 -12.98 14.40 3.72
CA LYS A 202 -14.13 15.18 3.24
C LYS A 202 -15.17 14.29 2.53
N ALA A 203 -14.71 13.30 1.76
CA ALA A 203 -15.59 12.41 1.01
C ALA A 203 -16.48 11.55 1.92
N PHE A 204 -15.99 11.16 3.11
CA PHE A 204 -16.81 10.49 4.13
C PHE A 204 -17.82 11.42 4.79
N ARG A 205 -17.44 12.64 5.16
CA ARG A 205 -18.33 13.63 5.81
C ARG A 205 -19.48 14.07 4.90
N ALA A 206 -19.31 14.04 3.59
CA ALA A 206 -20.37 14.35 2.64
C ALA A 206 -21.47 13.26 2.61
N ALA A 207 -21.15 12.02 2.97
CA ALA A 207 -22.10 10.93 3.08
C ALA A 207 -22.97 11.02 4.34
N ASP A 208 -22.41 11.43 5.48
CA ASP A 208 -23.13 11.54 6.75
C ASP A 208 -24.21 12.63 6.74
N ARG A 209 -23.97 13.75 6.05
CA ARG A 209 -24.93 14.87 5.99
C ARG A 209 -26.22 14.53 5.27
N ASP A 210 -26.19 13.66 4.26
CA ASP A 210 -27.39 13.27 3.52
C ASP A 210 -28.22 12.21 4.25
N HIS A 211 -27.64 11.51 5.20
CA HIS A 211 -28.37 10.55 6.05
C HIS A 211 -29.19 11.26 7.13
N LEU A 212 -28.78 12.46 7.55
CA LEU A 212 -29.48 13.29 8.55
C LEU A 212 -30.63 14.14 7.94
N LEU A 213 -30.73 14.17 6.60
CA LEU A 213 -31.76 14.93 5.86
C LEU A 213 -32.85 14.05 5.23
N ARG A 214 -32.85 12.76 5.53
CA ARG A 214 -33.90 11.78 5.14
C ARG A 214 -34.55 11.19 6.38
#